data_6d7d4a0a58af5cad5289073eb913424d
#
_entry.id   6d7d4a0a58af5cad5289073eb913424d
#
_cell.length_a   1.000
_cell.length_b   1.000
_cell.length_c   1.000
_cell.angle_alpha   90.00
_cell.angle_beta   90.00
_cell.angle_gamma   90.00
#
_symmetry.space_group_name_H-M   'P 1'
#
loop_
_entity.id
_entity.type
_entity.pdbx_description
1 polymer ?
#
loop_
_entity_poly.entity_id
_entity_poly.type
_entity_poly.pdbx_seq_one_letter_code
_entity_poly.pdbx_strand_id
1 'polypeptide(L)'
;MFRRLFGRQEEKTQEEQQIEQSLQKTRTGVLGRIGQIFQQNEITDELWDQLEETLIRGDVGMTTTEELVNNTRERVRAEGIKATADAYLALKQEMVKLLKSDEPLHIDEPRILTVVLVVGVNGSGKTTSIGKMAYLYRKRGRKVLLGAADTFRAAAIDQLKVWGERANVEVIAHEPGADPGAVIFDAIRASQQSRQADLLIVATAGRLQTKFNLMKELEKIKAVAGKQVHRAPHEVLLVLDGSTGQNAISQAKSFKESAGVTGLVLTKLDGTAKGGAVLSIKRELGVPVRFIGTGEKIGDFALFDPVSFVEGLLGN
;
A
#
# COMPACT_ATOMS: atom_id res chain seq x y z
N MET A 1 -16.48 -22.02 5.13
CA MET A 1 -16.58 -20.54 5.20
C MET A 1 -15.95 -19.84 3.98
N PHE A 2 -14.80 -20.24 3.48
CA PHE A 2 -14.08 -19.61 2.35
C PHE A 2 -14.69 -19.84 0.95
N ARG A 3 -15.40 -20.94 0.69
CA ARG A 3 -16.14 -21.13 -0.59
C ARG A 3 -17.19 -20.03 -0.86
N ARG A 4 -17.64 -19.31 0.19
CA ARG A 4 -18.53 -18.15 0.09
C ARG A 4 -17.85 -16.87 -0.36
N LEU A 5 -16.52 -16.72 -0.17
CA LEU A 5 -15.77 -15.50 -0.52
C LEU A 5 -15.51 -15.37 -2.03
N PHE A 6 -15.30 -16.48 -2.74
CA PHE A 6 -15.02 -16.47 -4.18
C PHE A 6 -16.22 -16.93 -5.05
N GLY A 7 -17.35 -17.27 -4.44
CA GLY A 7 -18.54 -17.81 -5.15
C GLY A 7 -19.81 -16.98 -5.04
N ARG A 8 -19.80 -15.82 -4.40
CA ARG A 8 -20.96 -14.92 -4.35
C ARG A 8 -20.79 -13.81 -5.39
N GLN A 9 -21.71 -13.74 -6.34
CA GLN A 9 -22.04 -12.53 -7.10
C GLN A 9 -22.81 -11.55 -6.17
N GLU A 10 -22.16 -11.08 -5.10
CA GLU A 10 -22.57 -9.84 -4.45
C GLU A 10 -22.07 -8.71 -5.36
N GLU A 11 -22.87 -7.67 -5.59
CA GLU A 11 -22.42 -6.50 -6.34
C GLU A 11 -21.15 -5.96 -5.67
N LYS A 12 -20.02 -6.07 -6.40
CA LYS A 12 -18.72 -5.57 -5.92
C LYS A 12 -18.83 -4.07 -5.67
N THR A 13 -18.26 -3.62 -4.56
CA THR A 13 -18.18 -2.20 -4.25
C THR A 13 -17.38 -1.46 -5.32
N GLN A 14 -17.56 -0.16 -5.43
CA GLN A 14 -16.81 0.67 -6.37
C GLN A 14 -15.29 0.58 -6.12
N GLU A 15 -14.87 0.49 -4.84
CA GLU A 15 -13.47 0.37 -4.46
C GLU A 15 -12.87 -0.97 -4.92
N GLU A 16 -13.58 -2.09 -4.74
CA GLU A 16 -13.18 -3.43 -5.21
C GLU A 16 -13.03 -3.48 -6.74
N GLN A 17 -13.98 -2.92 -7.46
CA GLN A 17 -13.91 -2.82 -8.93
C GLN A 17 -12.71 -2.00 -9.41
N GLN A 18 -12.40 -0.89 -8.73
CA GLN A 18 -11.23 -0.07 -9.04
C GLN A 18 -9.91 -0.84 -8.84
N ILE A 19 -9.80 -1.63 -7.76
CA ILE A 19 -8.61 -2.46 -7.50
C ILE A 19 -8.41 -3.47 -8.63
N GLU A 20 -9.45 -4.23 -9.00
CA GLU A 20 -9.37 -5.22 -10.08
C GLU A 20 -9.02 -4.60 -11.43
N GLN A 21 -9.62 -3.46 -11.77
CA GLN A 21 -9.34 -2.75 -13.02
C GLN A 21 -7.90 -2.23 -13.08
N SER A 22 -7.34 -1.77 -11.94
CA SER A 22 -5.97 -1.27 -11.90
C SER A 22 -4.92 -2.36 -12.15
N LEU A 23 -5.27 -3.63 -11.96
CA LEU A 23 -4.40 -4.78 -12.18
C LEU A 23 -4.55 -5.42 -13.57
N GLN A 24 -5.34 -4.81 -14.47
CA GLN A 24 -5.60 -5.38 -15.80
C GLN A 24 -4.31 -5.64 -16.60
N LYS A 25 -3.31 -4.75 -16.54
CA LYS A 25 -2.01 -4.97 -17.21
C LYS A 25 -1.22 -6.12 -16.58
N THR A 26 -1.27 -6.27 -15.28
CA THR A 26 -0.63 -7.40 -14.58
C THR A 26 -1.32 -8.71 -14.96
N ARG A 27 -2.65 -8.71 -14.99
CA ARG A 27 -3.46 -9.87 -15.38
C ARG A 27 -3.25 -10.30 -16.84
N THR A 28 -3.08 -9.35 -17.77
CA THR A 28 -2.76 -9.67 -19.16
C THR A 28 -1.29 -10.08 -19.34
N GLY A 29 -0.46 -9.95 -18.33
CA GLY A 29 0.93 -10.36 -18.28
C GLY A 29 1.11 -11.84 -17.94
N VAL A 30 2.26 -12.13 -17.31
CA VAL A 30 2.68 -13.51 -16.99
C VAL A 30 1.74 -14.17 -15.98
N LEU A 31 1.33 -13.45 -14.93
CA LEU A 31 0.50 -14.01 -13.85
C LEU A 31 -0.91 -14.40 -14.30
N GLY A 32 -1.47 -13.71 -15.29
CA GLY A 32 -2.77 -14.10 -15.84
C GLY A 32 -2.79 -15.45 -16.56
N ARG A 33 -1.61 -16.01 -16.87
CA ARG A 33 -1.49 -17.37 -17.43
C ARG A 33 -1.64 -18.48 -16.39
N ILE A 34 -1.58 -18.15 -15.09
CA ILE A 34 -1.73 -19.13 -14.02
C ILE A 34 -3.07 -19.88 -14.14
N GLY A 35 -4.16 -19.19 -14.47
CA GLY A 35 -5.45 -19.84 -14.71
C GLY A 35 -5.41 -20.90 -15.82
N GLN A 36 -4.57 -20.73 -16.86
CA GLN A 36 -4.40 -21.72 -17.94
C GLN A 36 -3.66 -22.98 -17.47
N ILE A 37 -2.72 -22.85 -16.52
CA ILE A 37 -1.99 -23.99 -15.93
C ILE A 37 -3.00 -24.94 -15.25
N PHE A 38 -4.02 -24.38 -14.60
CA PHE A 38 -5.06 -25.15 -13.91
C PHE A 38 -6.23 -25.60 -14.81
N GLN A 39 -6.17 -25.38 -16.13
CA GLN A 39 -7.14 -25.96 -17.09
C GLN A 39 -6.81 -27.41 -17.46
N GLN A 40 -5.70 -27.96 -17.00
CA GLN A 40 -5.35 -29.37 -17.16
C GLN A 40 -6.34 -30.25 -16.37
N ASN A 41 -6.45 -31.52 -16.77
CA ASN A 41 -7.42 -32.44 -16.14
C ASN A 41 -6.93 -33.02 -14.80
N GLU A 42 -5.63 -33.03 -14.55
CA GLU A 42 -5.01 -33.66 -13.40
C GLU A 42 -3.98 -32.75 -12.73
N ILE A 43 -3.81 -32.93 -11.42
CA ILE A 43 -2.80 -32.23 -10.63
C ILE A 43 -1.53 -33.07 -10.66
N THR A 44 -0.59 -32.71 -11.53
CA THR A 44 0.69 -33.40 -11.71
C THR A 44 1.86 -32.62 -11.09
N ASP A 45 3.04 -33.22 -10.99
CA ASP A 45 4.22 -32.49 -10.54
C ASP A 45 4.63 -31.39 -11.55
N GLU A 46 4.42 -31.61 -12.84
CA GLU A 46 4.67 -30.63 -13.89
C GLU A 46 3.76 -29.38 -13.74
N LEU A 47 2.54 -29.54 -13.21
CA LEU A 47 1.67 -28.39 -12.92
C LEU A 47 2.33 -27.46 -11.88
N TRP A 48 2.88 -28.05 -10.83
CA TRP A 48 3.56 -27.28 -9.77
C TRP A 48 4.83 -26.59 -10.26
N ASP A 49 5.62 -27.25 -11.10
CA ASP A 49 6.83 -26.67 -11.69
C ASP A 49 6.49 -25.49 -12.60
N GLN A 50 5.44 -25.62 -13.44
CA GLN A 50 4.95 -24.53 -14.29
C GLN A 50 4.40 -23.36 -13.46
N LEU A 51 3.72 -23.64 -12.35
CA LEU A 51 3.23 -22.62 -11.44
C LEU A 51 4.39 -21.84 -10.82
N GLU A 52 5.40 -22.56 -10.33
CA GLU A 52 6.59 -21.96 -9.73
C GLU A 52 7.32 -21.05 -10.72
N GLU A 53 7.59 -21.53 -11.93
CA GLU A 53 8.20 -20.74 -13.01
C GLU A 53 7.38 -19.49 -13.33
N THR A 54 6.06 -19.63 -13.41
CA THR A 54 5.16 -18.51 -13.74
C THR A 54 5.11 -17.47 -12.64
N LEU A 55 5.11 -17.87 -11.37
CA LEU A 55 5.14 -16.96 -10.22
C LEU A 55 6.47 -16.18 -10.17
N ILE A 56 7.60 -16.85 -10.37
CA ILE A 56 8.93 -16.21 -10.42
C ILE A 56 8.99 -15.19 -11.56
N ARG A 57 8.55 -15.56 -12.76
CA ARG A 57 8.45 -14.65 -13.92
C ARG A 57 7.50 -13.49 -13.70
N GLY A 58 6.49 -13.69 -12.86
CA GLY A 58 5.54 -12.65 -12.43
C GLY A 58 6.07 -11.73 -11.32
N ASP A 59 7.37 -11.79 -11.02
CA ASP A 59 8.07 -10.96 -10.01
C ASP A 59 7.65 -11.25 -8.56
N VAL A 60 7.09 -12.46 -8.28
CA VAL A 60 6.70 -12.90 -6.93
C VAL A 60 7.92 -13.14 -6.04
N GLY A 61 9.11 -13.38 -6.64
CA GLY A 61 10.34 -13.69 -5.90
C GLY A 61 10.40 -15.15 -5.43
N MET A 62 11.63 -15.72 -5.46
CA MET A 62 11.86 -17.15 -5.26
C MET A 62 11.27 -17.67 -3.94
N THR A 63 11.67 -17.09 -2.82
CA THR A 63 11.28 -17.58 -1.48
C THR A 63 9.77 -17.50 -1.24
N THR A 64 9.11 -16.45 -1.75
CA THR A 64 7.64 -16.30 -1.65
C THR A 64 6.93 -17.30 -2.55
N THR A 65 7.47 -17.56 -3.73
CA THR A 65 6.97 -18.57 -4.66
C THR A 65 7.03 -19.97 -4.06
N GLU A 66 8.19 -20.39 -3.55
CA GLU A 66 8.37 -21.67 -2.87
C GLU A 66 7.37 -21.87 -1.73
N GLU A 67 7.19 -20.84 -0.89
CA GLU A 67 6.24 -20.88 0.21
C GLU A 67 4.78 -21.03 -0.27
N LEU A 68 4.37 -20.26 -1.27
CA LEU A 68 3.01 -20.33 -1.82
C LEU A 68 2.74 -21.68 -2.48
N VAL A 69 3.68 -22.18 -3.29
CA VAL A 69 3.53 -23.47 -3.98
C VAL A 69 3.48 -24.62 -2.96
N ASN A 70 4.39 -24.65 -1.98
CA ASN A 70 4.42 -25.67 -0.95
C ASN A 70 3.16 -25.67 -0.10
N ASN A 71 2.73 -24.51 0.40
CA ASN A 71 1.50 -24.39 1.20
C ASN A 71 0.27 -24.85 0.40
N THR A 72 0.21 -24.49 -0.89
CA THR A 72 -0.90 -24.91 -1.76
C THR A 72 -0.87 -26.42 -1.99
N ARG A 73 0.32 -26.99 -2.27
CA ARG A 73 0.51 -28.44 -2.49
C ARG A 73 0.16 -29.24 -1.24
N GLU A 74 0.61 -28.80 -0.05
CA GLU A 74 0.29 -29.45 1.24
C GLU A 74 -1.23 -29.42 1.50
N ARG A 75 -1.86 -28.28 1.26
CA ARG A 75 -3.29 -28.12 1.42
C ARG A 75 -4.10 -29.03 0.47
N VAL A 76 -3.72 -29.07 -0.80
CA VAL A 76 -4.33 -29.97 -1.81
C VAL A 76 -4.26 -31.42 -1.35
N ARG A 77 -3.14 -31.85 -0.79
CA ARG A 77 -2.97 -33.22 -0.25
C ARG A 77 -3.81 -33.44 1.01
N ALA A 78 -3.78 -32.50 1.95
CA ALA A 78 -4.48 -32.62 3.24
C ALA A 78 -6.02 -32.64 3.08
N GLU A 79 -6.55 -31.83 2.15
CA GLU A 79 -7.98 -31.73 1.86
C GLU A 79 -8.44 -32.78 0.81
N GLY A 80 -7.53 -33.57 0.23
CA GLY A 80 -7.84 -34.57 -0.79
C GLY A 80 -8.40 -33.97 -2.09
N ILE A 81 -7.97 -32.76 -2.46
CA ILE A 81 -8.40 -32.04 -3.66
C ILE A 81 -7.89 -32.77 -4.89
N LYS A 82 -8.82 -33.11 -5.80
CA LYS A 82 -8.51 -33.80 -7.07
C LYS A 82 -8.72 -32.93 -8.30
N ALA A 83 -9.65 -31.96 -8.22
CA ALA A 83 -9.93 -31.06 -9.32
C ALA A 83 -8.94 -29.91 -9.35
N THR A 84 -8.37 -29.63 -10.54
CA THR A 84 -7.43 -28.52 -10.74
C THR A 84 -8.07 -27.15 -10.45
N ALA A 85 -9.36 -26.99 -10.73
CA ALA A 85 -10.11 -25.79 -10.38
C ALA A 85 -10.16 -25.53 -8.86
N ASP A 86 -10.30 -26.57 -8.03
CA ASP A 86 -10.28 -26.45 -6.58
C ASP A 86 -8.83 -26.18 -6.08
N ALA A 87 -7.80 -26.72 -6.74
CA ALA A 87 -6.40 -26.40 -6.45
C ALA A 87 -6.06 -24.94 -6.81
N TYR A 88 -6.61 -24.40 -7.91
CA TYR A 88 -6.51 -22.98 -8.24
C TYR A 88 -7.15 -22.09 -7.18
N LEU A 89 -8.31 -22.48 -6.67
CA LEU A 89 -8.97 -21.79 -5.58
C LEU A 89 -8.13 -21.84 -4.29
N ALA A 90 -7.49 -22.98 -3.99
CA ALA A 90 -6.58 -23.11 -2.86
C ALA A 90 -5.38 -22.15 -2.98
N LEU A 91 -4.78 -22.02 -4.18
CA LEU A 91 -3.70 -21.04 -4.44
C LEU A 91 -4.17 -19.60 -4.17
N LYS A 92 -5.34 -19.20 -4.70
CA LYS A 92 -5.89 -17.86 -4.43
C LYS A 92 -6.06 -17.61 -2.94
N GLN A 93 -6.52 -18.60 -2.20
CA GLN A 93 -6.72 -18.48 -0.75
C GLN A 93 -5.39 -18.36 0.02
N GLU A 94 -4.34 -19.07 -0.38
CA GLU A 94 -3.01 -18.92 0.23
C GLU A 94 -2.42 -17.54 -0.07
N MET A 95 -2.62 -16.99 -1.28
CA MET A 95 -2.22 -15.61 -1.61
C MET A 95 -2.99 -14.58 -0.76
N VAL A 96 -4.31 -14.74 -0.62
CA VAL A 96 -5.14 -13.86 0.25
C VAL A 96 -4.68 -13.95 1.70
N LYS A 97 -4.40 -15.13 2.21
CA LYS A 97 -3.90 -15.35 3.57
C LYS A 97 -2.56 -14.66 3.80
N LEU A 98 -1.65 -14.70 2.83
CA LEU A 98 -0.36 -14.01 2.87
C LEU A 98 -0.54 -12.48 2.95
N LEU A 99 -1.48 -11.93 2.18
CA LEU A 99 -1.72 -10.48 2.11
C LEU A 99 -2.54 -9.93 3.27
N LYS A 100 -3.37 -10.77 3.88
CA LYS A 100 -4.24 -10.37 4.99
C LYS A 100 -3.43 -9.88 6.18
N SER A 101 -4.00 -8.92 6.91
CA SER A 101 -3.51 -8.45 8.20
C SER A 101 -4.68 -8.27 9.15
N ASP A 102 -4.49 -8.72 10.39
CA ASP A 102 -5.46 -8.51 11.47
C ASP A 102 -5.15 -7.22 12.25
N GLU A 103 -4.05 -6.53 11.93
CA GLU A 103 -3.72 -5.25 12.54
C GLU A 103 -4.71 -4.16 12.08
N PRO A 104 -5.30 -3.39 13.00
CA PRO A 104 -6.23 -2.32 12.66
C PRO A 104 -5.52 -1.20 11.88
N LEU A 105 -6.28 -0.48 11.07
CA LEU A 105 -5.83 0.79 10.49
C LEU A 105 -6.06 1.89 11.51
N HIS A 106 -4.99 2.41 12.11
CA HIS A 106 -5.09 3.37 13.21
C HIS A 106 -5.66 4.75 12.80
N ILE A 107 -5.81 5.02 11.51
CA ILE A 107 -6.47 6.26 11.03
C ILE A 107 -7.93 6.31 11.47
N ASP A 108 -8.61 5.18 11.49
CA ASP A 108 -10.05 5.09 11.75
C ASP A 108 -10.39 4.96 13.25
N GLU A 109 -9.39 4.84 14.12
CA GLU A 109 -9.61 4.84 15.56
C GLU A 109 -10.09 6.21 16.07
N PRO A 110 -11.08 6.26 16.98
CA PRO A 110 -11.62 7.52 17.48
C PRO A 110 -10.59 8.29 18.33
N ARG A 111 -10.23 9.49 17.89
CA ARG A 111 -9.33 10.43 18.61
C ARG A 111 -9.66 11.87 18.23
N ILE A 112 -9.19 12.80 19.07
CA ILE A 112 -9.31 14.23 18.79
C ILE A 112 -8.52 14.59 17.53
N LEU A 113 -7.29 14.07 17.39
CA LEU A 113 -6.44 14.29 16.23
C LEU A 113 -5.65 13.03 15.92
N THR A 114 -5.80 12.51 14.70
CA THR A 114 -4.94 11.47 14.14
C THR A 114 -3.83 12.12 13.32
N VAL A 115 -2.57 11.74 13.56
CA VAL A 115 -1.40 12.21 12.81
C VAL A 115 -0.83 11.06 12.00
N VAL A 116 -0.75 11.24 10.67
CA VAL A 116 -0.22 10.29 9.71
C VAL A 116 1.04 10.87 9.06
N LEU A 117 2.15 10.17 9.13
CA LEU A 117 3.34 10.51 8.37
C LEU A 117 3.38 9.67 7.07
N VAL A 118 3.67 10.32 5.94
CA VAL A 118 3.83 9.65 4.66
C VAL A 118 5.30 9.73 4.24
N VAL A 119 5.94 8.57 4.18
CA VAL A 119 7.38 8.41 3.90
C VAL A 119 7.59 7.65 2.59
N GLY A 120 8.82 7.64 2.08
CA GLY A 120 9.19 6.89 0.86
C GLY A 120 10.16 7.68 -0.02
N VAL A 121 10.68 7.05 -1.06
CA VAL A 121 11.67 7.67 -1.96
C VAL A 121 11.04 8.73 -2.87
N ASN A 122 11.87 9.61 -3.44
CA ASN A 122 11.40 10.56 -4.44
C ASN A 122 10.89 9.81 -5.69
N GLY A 123 9.76 10.28 -6.23
CA GLY A 123 9.12 9.64 -7.40
C GLY A 123 8.23 8.44 -7.07
N SER A 124 8.16 7.97 -5.82
CA SER A 124 7.28 6.84 -5.45
C SER A 124 5.77 7.19 -5.46
N GLY A 125 5.39 8.44 -5.66
CA GLY A 125 3.98 8.86 -5.65
C GLY A 125 3.48 9.42 -4.30
N LYS A 126 4.37 9.77 -3.36
CA LYS A 126 3.99 10.30 -2.03
C LYS A 126 2.98 11.45 -2.09
N THR A 127 3.34 12.54 -2.77
CA THR A 127 2.51 13.76 -2.84
C THR A 127 1.13 13.47 -3.45
N THR A 128 1.11 12.66 -4.51
CA THR A 128 -0.13 12.19 -5.15
C THR A 128 -0.98 11.35 -4.19
N SER A 129 -0.36 10.39 -3.49
CA SER A 129 -1.06 9.54 -2.51
C SER A 129 -1.61 10.34 -1.35
N ILE A 130 -0.88 11.36 -0.86
CA ILE A 130 -1.34 12.28 0.19
C ILE A 130 -2.59 13.02 -0.26
N GLY A 131 -2.57 13.62 -1.46
CA GLY A 131 -3.74 14.33 -1.99
C GLY A 131 -4.95 13.44 -2.19
N LYS A 132 -4.77 12.24 -2.71
CA LYS A 132 -5.83 11.24 -2.88
C LYS A 132 -6.37 10.73 -1.54
N MET A 133 -5.50 10.46 -0.57
CA MET A 133 -5.89 10.08 0.79
C MET A 133 -6.69 11.20 1.47
N ALA A 134 -6.25 12.45 1.35
CA ALA A 134 -6.96 13.60 1.88
C ALA A 134 -8.36 13.71 1.26
N TYR A 135 -8.49 13.53 -0.05
CA TYR A 135 -9.77 13.50 -0.73
C TYR A 135 -10.67 12.36 -0.25
N LEU A 136 -10.13 11.14 -0.11
CA LEU A 136 -10.85 9.96 0.37
C LEU A 136 -11.43 10.21 1.78
N TYR A 137 -10.59 10.64 2.72
CA TYR A 137 -11.01 10.85 4.10
C TYR A 137 -11.95 12.06 4.25
N ARG A 138 -11.74 13.13 3.48
CA ARG A 138 -12.69 14.24 3.43
C ARG A 138 -14.07 13.79 2.94
N LYS A 139 -14.13 12.93 1.91
CA LYS A 139 -15.40 12.34 1.44
C LYS A 139 -16.08 11.48 2.51
N ARG A 140 -15.32 10.87 3.39
CA ARG A 140 -15.81 10.10 4.54
C ARG A 140 -16.19 10.99 5.74
N GLY A 141 -16.20 12.30 5.54
CA GLY A 141 -16.64 13.28 6.55
C GLY A 141 -15.57 13.73 7.54
N ARG A 142 -14.28 13.31 7.34
CA ARG A 142 -13.18 13.76 8.21
C ARG A 142 -12.78 15.21 7.88
N LYS A 143 -12.39 15.94 8.91
CA LYS A 143 -11.77 17.26 8.78
C LYS A 143 -10.26 17.09 8.63
N VAL A 144 -9.78 17.11 7.37
CA VAL A 144 -8.39 16.83 7.03
C VAL A 144 -7.58 18.11 6.90
N LEU A 145 -6.34 18.09 7.40
CA LEU A 145 -5.32 19.10 7.17
C LEU A 145 -4.05 18.44 6.61
N LEU A 146 -3.31 19.14 5.75
CA LEU A 146 -2.04 18.68 5.22
C LEU A 146 -0.87 19.48 5.82
N GLY A 147 0.26 18.79 6.07
CA GLY A 147 1.52 19.39 6.50
C GLY A 147 2.61 19.16 5.47
N ALA A 148 3.24 20.25 4.97
CA ALA A 148 4.31 20.19 3.96
C ALA A 148 5.69 20.13 4.63
N ALA A 149 6.08 19.00 5.19
CA ALA A 149 7.38 18.83 5.85
C ALA A 149 8.52 18.39 4.90
N ASP A 150 8.30 18.25 3.59
CA ASP A 150 9.38 18.24 2.58
C ASP A 150 9.82 19.67 2.27
N THR A 151 10.40 20.33 3.26
CA THR A 151 10.80 21.75 3.17
C THR A 151 12.00 21.98 2.29
N PHE A 152 12.74 20.94 1.97
CA PHE A 152 13.95 21.03 1.17
C PHE A 152 13.66 21.35 -0.32
N ARG A 153 12.49 20.98 -0.79
CA ARG A 153 12.09 21.09 -2.20
C ARG A 153 10.92 22.05 -2.35
N ALA A 154 11.21 23.29 -2.81
CA ALA A 154 10.15 24.26 -3.10
C ALA A 154 9.03 23.68 -3.98
N ALA A 155 9.41 23.00 -5.06
CA ALA A 155 8.45 22.34 -5.97
C ALA A 155 7.59 21.25 -5.28
N ALA A 156 8.07 20.59 -4.21
CA ALA A 156 7.26 19.62 -3.47
C ALA A 156 6.18 20.30 -2.63
N ILE A 157 6.51 21.45 -2.03
CA ILE A 157 5.55 22.29 -1.30
C ILE A 157 4.44 22.75 -2.25
N ASP A 158 4.81 23.31 -3.41
CA ASP A 158 3.83 23.79 -4.41
C ASP A 158 2.98 22.66 -4.95
N GLN A 159 3.59 21.51 -5.24
CA GLN A 159 2.85 20.33 -5.65
C GLN A 159 1.83 19.88 -4.60
N LEU A 160 2.19 19.90 -3.32
CA LEU A 160 1.27 19.53 -2.25
C LEU A 160 0.11 20.54 -2.14
N LYS A 161 0.36 21.83 -2.31
CA LYS A 161 -0.69 22.87 -2.35
C LYS A 161 -1.68 22.60 -3.47
N VAL A 162 -1.21 22.28 -4.68
CA VAL A 162 -2.08 21.92 -5.81
C VAL A 162 -2.95 20.69 -5.49
N TRP A 163 -2.39 19.67 -4.84
CA TRP A 163 -3.17 18.52 -4.41
C TRP A 163 -4.17 18.86 -3.28
N GLY A 164 -3.78 19.74 -2.35
CA GLY A 164 -4.68 20.27 -1.33
C GLY A 164 -5.89 20.98 -1.94
N GLU A 165 -5.67 21.87 -2.92
CA GLU A 165 -6.74 22.55 -3.65
C GLU A 165 -7.68 21.55 -4.35
N ARG A 166 -7.12 20.56 -5.06
CA ARG A 166 -7.91 19.50 -5.72
C ARG A 166 -8.73 18.68 -4.74
N ALA A 167 -8.17 18.40 -3.57
CA ALA A 167 -8.87 17.68 -2.50
C ALA A 167 -9.82 18.58 -1.70
N ASN A 168 -9.78 19.91 -1.89
CA ASN A 168 -10.41 20.93 -1.05
C ASN A 168 -10.01 20.77 0.42
N VAL A 169 -8.70 20.72 0.67
CA VAL A 169 -8.07 20.55 1.99
C VAL A 169 -6.95 21.57 2.12
N GLU A 170 -6.88 22.25 3.28
CA GLU A 170 -5.85 23.25 3.55
C GLU A 170 -4.48 22.60 3.77
N VAL A 171 -3.41 23.32 3.37
CA VAL A 171 -2.02 22.89 3.53
C VAL A 171 -1.27 23.87 4.41
N ILE A 172 -0.70 23.40 5.51
CA ILE A 172 0.24 24.17 6.33
C ILE A 172 1.65 23.96 5.74
N ALA A 173 2.27 25.05 5.36
CA ALA A 173 3.61 25.06 4.77
C ALA A 173 4.39 26.26 5.27
N HIS A 174 5.72 26.10 5.34
CA HIS A 174 6.68 27.19 5.57
C HIS A 174 7.48 27.46 4.31
N GLU A 175 8.33 28.48 4.37
CA GLU A 175 9.27 28.80 3.31
C GLU A 175 10.23 27.62 3.05
N PRO A 176 10.69 27.44 1.81
CA PRO A 176 11.70 26.44 1.50
C PRO A 176 12.95 26.58 2.39
N GLY A 177 13.45 25.45 2.89
CA GLY A 177 14.59 25.41 3.81
C GLY A 177 14.24 25.57 5.30
N ALA A 178 12.98 25.79 5.64
CA ALA A 178 12.53 25.82 7.03
C ALA A 178 12.73 24.45 7.72
N ASP A 179 12.74 24.46 9.06
CA ASP A 179 12.82 23.22 9.85
C ASP A 179 11.53 22.37 9.67
N PRO A 180 11.62 21.13 9.18
CA PRO A 180 10.46 20.23 9.07
C PRO A 180 9.72 20.01 10.40
N GLY A 181 10.45 20.03 11.51
CA GLY A 181 9.87 19.93 12.86
C GLY A 181 8.98 21.12 13.20
N ALA A 182 9.33 22.35 12.76
CA ALA A 182 8.51 23.54 12.95
C ALA A 182 7.22 23.46 12.13
N VAL A 183 7.28 22.95 10.89
CA VAL A 183 6.08 22.74 10.06
C VAL A 183 5.09 21.80 10.75
N ILE A 184 5.57 20.68 11.31
CA ILE A 184 4.71 19.73 12.02
C ILE A 184 4.13 20.33 13.29
N PHE A 185 4.95 21.04 14.05
CA PHE A 185 4.48 21.73 15.26
C PHE A 185 3.31 22.65 14.93
N ASP A 186 3.46 23.51 13.92
CA ASP A 186 2.42 24.46 13.54
C ASP A 186 1.21 23.78 12.89
N ALA A 187 1.40 22.70 12.12
CA ALA A 187 0.32 21.92 11.56
C ALA A 187 -0.54 21.24 12.64
N ILE A 188 0.08 20.71 13.70
CA ILE A 188 -0.63 20.13 14.85
C ILE A 188 -1.40 21.22 15.61
N ARG A 189 -0.74 22.37 15.89
CA ARG A 189 -1.42 23.51 16.53
C ARG A 189 -2.60 24.03 15.71
N ALA A 190 -2.41 24.19 14.41
CA ALA A 190 -3.49 24.61 13.51
C ALA A 190 -4.63 23.61 13.53
N SER A 191 -4.34 22.30 13.51
CA SER A 191 -5.35 21.24 13.60
C SER A 191 -6.20 21.35 14.87
N GLN A 192 -5.55 21.55 16.03
CA GLN A 192 -6.22 21.55 17.32
C GLN A 192 -6.95 22.85 17.64
N GLN A 193 -6.37 24.01 17.30
CA GLN A 193 -6.83 25.32 17.77
C GLN A 193 -7.72 26.04 16.75
N SER A 194 -7.22 26.21 15.53
CA SER A 194 -7.86 27.10 14.55
C SER A 194 -8.69 26.39 13.49
N ARG A 195 -8.37 25.14 13.16
CA ARG A 195 -9.03 24.36 12.08
C ARG A 195 -9.93 23.26 12.58
N GLN A 196 -9.74 22.83 13.84
CA GLN A 196 -10.47 21.71 14.43
C GLN A 196 -10.43 20.46 13.51
N ALA A 197 -9.27 20.22 12.88
CA ALA A 197 -9.05 19.06 12.06
C ALA A 197 -8.87 17.81 12.94
N ASP A 198 -9.43 16.69 12.53
CA ASP A 198 -9.31 15.41 13.22
C ASP A 198 -8.32 14.46 12.56
N LEU A 199 -7.82 14.82 11.36
CA LEU A 199 -6.81 14.08 10.61
C LEU A 199 -5.75 15.02 10.02
N LEU A 200 -4.51 14.87 10.44
CA LEU A 200 -3.35 15.55 9.87
C LEU A 200 -2.52 14.55 9.07
N ILE A 201 -2.33 14.80 7.77
CA ILE A 201 -1.49 14.00 6.89
C ILE A 201 -0.24 14.82 6.53
N VAL A 202 0.93 14.29 6.82
CA VAL A 202 2.20 15.02 6.69
C VAL A 202 3.03 14.42 5.56
N ALA A 203 3.40 15.28 4.60
CA ALA A 203 4.35 14.96 3.54
C ALA A 203 5.79 15.14 4.05
N THR A 204 6.62 14.09 3.96
CA THR A 204 8.03 14.13 4.36
C THR A 204 8.97 14.10 3.15
N ALA A 205 10.23 14.48 3.34
CA ALA A 205 11.28 14.33 2.34
C ALA A 205 11.50 12.85 1.97
N GLY A 206 12.04 12.60 0.77
CA GLY A 206 12.26 11.24 0.25
C GLY A 206 13.66 11.03 -0.37
N ARG A 207 14.70 11.65 0.21
CA ARG A 207 16.08 11.70 -0.34
C ARG A 207 16.91 10.52 0.16
N LEU A 208 16.70 9.32 -0.41
CA LEU A 208 17.40 8.11 0.04
C LEU A 208 18.92 8.17 -0.18
N GLN A 209 19.40 8.95 -1.16
CA GLN A 209 20.83 9.16 -1.41
C GLN A 209 21.55 9.82 -0.22
N THR A 210 20.82 10.55 0.64
CA THR A 210 21.30 11.11 1.91
C THR A 210 20.62 10.40 3.09
N LYS A 211 20.61 9.06 3.06
CA LYS A 211 19.85 8.20 3.98
C LYS A 211 20.00 8.61 5.44
N PHE A 212 21.23 8.85 5.89
CA PHE A 212 21.50 9.20 7.29
C PHE A 212 20.80 10.51 7.72
N ASN A 213 20.86 11.54 6.89
CA ASN A 213 20.22 12.83 7.20
C ASN A 213 18.69 12.71 7.15
N LEU A 214 18.15 11.97 6.17
CA LEU A 214 16.72 11.72 6.05
C LEU A 214 16.18 11.00 7.29
N MET A 215 16.89 9.96 7.78
CA MET A 215 16.42 9.21 8.95
C MET A 215 16.44 10.06 10.23
N LYS A 216 17.48 10.88 10.44
CA LYS A 216 17.50 11.85 11.54
C LYS A 216 16.35 12.87 11.47
N GLU A 217 16.03 13.33 10.27
CA GLU A 217 14.91 14.25 10.05
C GLU A 217 13.58 13.58 10.40
N LEU A 218 13.35 12.34 9.95
CA LEU A 218 12.15 11.56 10.29
C LEU A 218 12.03 11.29 11.80
N GLU A 219 13.14 10.98 12.48
CA GLU A 219 13.17 10.82 13.93
C GLU A 219 12.78 12.11 14.65
N LYS A 220 13.32 13.26 14.20
CA LYS A 220 12.96 14.58 14.74
C LYS A 220 11.48 14.88 14.55
N ILE A 221 10.95 14.67 13.35
CA ILE A 221 9.54 14.82 13.01
C ILE A 221 8.65 13.98 13.96
N LYS A 222 8.98 12.70 14.15
CA LYS A 222 8.27 11.81 15.06
C LYS A 222 8.33 12.30 16.51
N ALA A 223 9.50 12.74 16.96
CA ALA A 223 9.68 13.25 18.31
C ALA A 223 8.84 14.52 18.57
N VAL A 224 8.78 15.44 17.60
CA VAL A 224 7.92 16.63 17.67
C VAL A 224 6.45 16.25 17.72
N ALA A 225 6.00 15.35 16.84
CA ALA A 225 4.62 14.87 16.82
C ALA A 225 4.22 14.22 18.16
N GLY A 226 5.07 13.32 18.68
CA GLY A 226 4.82 12.60 19.95
C GLY A 226 4.80 13.49 21.20
N LYS A 227 5.51 14.64 21.18
CA LYS A 227 5.44 15.64 22.26
C LYS A 227 4.13 16.42 22.25
N GLN A 228 3.50 16.60 21.09
CA GLN A 228 2.30 17.42 20.93
C GLN A 228 1.01 16.59 21.05
N VAL A 229 1.03 15.34 20.54
CA VAL A 229 -0.12 14.45 20.50
C VAL A 229 0.30 13.07 21.01
N HIS A 230 -0.46 12.55 22.00
CA HIS A 230 -0.17 11.27 22.62
C HIS A 230 -0.07 10.16 21.58
N ARG A 231 1.03 9.40 21.59
CA ARG A 231 1.35 8.29 20.66
C ARG A 231 1.46 8.68 19.18
N ALA A 232 1.50 9.97 18.85
CA ALA A 232 1.74 10.38 17.46
C ALA A 232 3.22 10.12 17.04
N PRO A 233 3.45 9.82 15.75
CA PRO A 233 2.46 9.58 14.70
C PRO A 233 1.69 8.26 14.93
N HIS A 234 0.41 8.23 14.61
CA HIS A 234 -0.44 7.05 14.78
C HIS A 234 -0.29 6.06 13.62
N GLU A 235 0.05 6.58 12.44
CA GLU A 235 0.43 5.80 11.27
C GLU A 235 1.68 6.40 10.62
N VAL A 236 2.58 5.53 10.18
CA VAL A 236 3.70 5.87 9.30
C VAL A 236 3.54 5.03 8.03
N LEU A 237 3.07 5.68 6.97
CA LEU A 237 2.74 5.02 5.71
C LEU A 237 3.90 5.15 4.73
N LEU A 238 4.46 4.02 4.31
CA LEU A 238 5.50 3.95 3.30
C LEU A 238 4.88 3.81 1.90
N VAL A 239 5.14 4.78 1.04
CA VAL A 239 4.68 4.75 -0.35
C VAL A 239 5.71 4.05 -1.23
N LEU A 240 5.30 2.95 -1.84
CA LEU A 240 6.10 2.11 -2.73
C LEU A 240 5.56 2.16 -4.16
N ASP A 241 6.47 2.33 -5.10
CA ASP A 241 6.19 2.26 -6.53
C ASP A 241 6.17 0.78 -6.96
N GLY A 242 4.99 0.25 -7.30
CA GLY A 242 4.78 -1.13 -7.72
C GLY A 242 5.50 -1.49 -9.03
N SER A 243 5.90 -0.51 -9.84
CA SER A 243 6.66 -0.74 -11.08
C SER A 243 8.12 -1.13 -10.82
N THR A 244 8.65 -0.88 -9.63
CA THR A 244 10.05 -1.16 -9.28
C THR A 244 10.30 -2.63 -8.92
N GLY A 245 9.23 -3.43 -8.74
CA GLY A 245 9.34 -4.86 -8.47
C GLY A 245 10.13 -5.15 -7.19
N GLN A 246 11.01 -6.15 -7.23
CA GLN A 246 11.84 -6.58 -6.10
C GLN A 246 12.76 -5.46 -5.55
N ASN A 247 13.11 -4.45 -6.35
CA ASN A 247 13.92 -3.33 -5.87
C ASN A 247 13.21 -2.49 -4.79
N ALA A 248 11.88 -2.50 -4.75
CA ALA A 248 11.11 -1.83 -3.70
C ALA A 248 11.40 -2.41 -2.30
N ILE A 249 11.74 -3.69 -2.21
CA ILE A 249 11.95 -4.40 -0.94
C ILE A 249 13.15 -3.83 -0.17
N SER A 250 14.28 -3.62 -0.85
CA SER A 250 15.49 -3.09 -0.21
C SER A 250 15.28 -1.67 0.33
N GLN A 251 14.57 -0.84 -0.41
CA GLN A 251 14.19 0.50 0.02
C GLN A 251 13.26 0.43 1.25
N ALA A 252 12.27 -0.43 1.18
CA ALA A 252 11.27 -0.58 2.23
C ALA A 252 11.86 -1.09 3.55
N LYS A 253 12.81 -2.02 3.52
CA LYS A 253 13.56 -2.48 4.71
C LYS A 253 14.24 -1.32 5.43
N SER A 254 14.90 -0.44 4.68
CA SER A 254 15.57 0.74 5.24
C SER A 254 14.60 1.70 5.94
N PHE A 255 13.42 1.95 5.36
CA PHE A 255 12.41 2.80 5.99
C PHE A 255 11.74 2.13 7.19
N LYS A 256 11.48 0.80 7.11
CA LYS A 256 10.89 0.05 8.22
C LYS A 256 11.73 0.17 9.48
N GLU A 257 13.03 -0.06 9.38
CA GLU A 257 13.97 -0.03 10.51
C GLU A 257 14.07 1.38 11.13
N SER A 258 14.10 2.43 10.31
CA SER A 258 14.42 3.78 10.77
C SER A 258 13.17 4.62 11.07
N ALA A 259 12.12 4.50 10.27
CA ALA A 259 10.92 5.33 10.42
C ALA A 259 9.80 4.67 11.24
N GLY A 260 9.88 3.35 11.51
CA GLY A 260 8.82 2.62 12.21
C GLY A 260 7.54 2.57 11.37
N VAL A 261 7.68 2.08 10.14
CA VAL A 261 6.56 1.96 9.19
C VAL A 261 5.48 1.02 9.72
N THR A 262 4.23 1.48 9.72
CA THR A 262 3.05 0.74 10.19
C THR A 262 2.17 0.23 9.06
N GLY A 263 2.31 0.81 7.86
CA GLY A 263 1.51 0.41 6.70
C GLY A 263 2.15 0.80 5.38
N LEU A 264 1.75 0.11 4.31
CA LEU A 264 2.22 0.34 2.95
C LEU A 264 1.12 0.99 2.10
N VAL A 265 1.54 1.88 1.21
CA VAL A 265 0.72 2.44 0.13
C VAL A 265 1.34 2.02 -1.18
N LEU A 266 0.61 1.28 -2.00
CA LEU A 266 1.07 0.82 -3.31
C LEU A 266 0.62 1.78 -4.40
N THR A 267 1.52 2.14 -5.31
CA THR A 267 1.25 3.07 -6.43
C THR A 267 1.67 2.48 -7.76
N LYS A 268 1.16 3.04 -8.86
CA LYS A 268 1.55 2.72 -10.24
C LYS A 268 1.38 1.26 -10.66
N LEU A 269 0.48 0.53 -10.01
CA LEU A 269 0.18 -0.85 -10.38
C LEU A 269 -0.60 -0.93 -11.70
N ASP A 270 -1.36 0.10 -12.04
CA ASP A 270 -2.09 0.26 -13.31
C ASP A 270 -1.17 0.35 -14.54
N GLY A 271 0.10 0.68 -14.32
CA GLY A 271 1.13 0.80 -15.35
C GLY A 271 2.03 -0.42 -15.54
N THR A 272 1.96 -1.43 -14.68
CA THR A 272 2.98 -2.50 -14.60
C THR A 272 2.41 -3.91 -14.73
N ALA A 273 3.23 -4.83 -15.24
CA ALA A 273 3.00 -6.27 -15.16
C ALA A 273 3.60 -6.93 -13.90
N LYS A 274 4.22 -6.14 -13.00
CA LYS A 274 4.99 -6.61 -11.83
C LYS A 274 4.19 -6.66 -10.52
N GLY A 275 2.87 -6.76 -10.60
CA GLY A 275 2.00 -6.80 -9.41
C GLY A 275 2.31 -7.94 -8.43
N GLY A 276 2.96 -9.01 -8.88
CA GLY A 276 3.40 -10.11 -8.02
C GLY A 276 4.38 -9.72 -6.93
N ALA A 277 5.19 -8.68 -7.14
CA ALA A 277 6.13 -8.18 -6.13
C ALA A 277 5.45 -7.77 -4.82
N VAL A 278 4.16 -7.43 -4.84
CA VAL A 278 3.39 -7.09 -3.63
C VAL A 278 3.36 -8.25 -2.63
N LEU A 279 3.28 -9.49 -3.11
CA LEU A 279 3.32 -10.69 -2.28
C LEU A 279 4.65 -10.81 -1.53
N SER A 280 5.78 -10.62 -2.24
CA SER A 280 7.11 -10.62 -1.63
C SER A 280 7.32 -9.45 -0.68
N ILE A 281 6.89 -8.26 -1.05
CA ILE A 281 6.98 -7.07 -0.19
C ILE A 281 6.26 -7.32 1.14
N LYS A 282 5.02 -7.82 1.09
CA LYS A 282 4.25 -8.14 2.30
C LYS A 282 4.94 -9.21 3.15
N ARG A 283 5.40 -10.29 2.52
CA ARG A 283 6.08 -11.40 3.20
C ARG A 283 7.36 -10.93 3.89
N GLU A 284 8.24 -10.23 3.16
CA GLU A 284 9.56 -9.87 3.66
C GLU A 284 9.53 -8.74 4.68
N LEU A 285 8.59 -7.82 4.54
CA LEU A 285 8.47 -6.70 5.47
C LEU A 285 7.60 -7.04 6.68
N GLY A 286 6.63 -7.95 6.55
CA GLY A 286 5.62 -8.18 7.58
C GLY A 286 4.69 -6.99 7.83
N VAL A 287 4.82 -5.90 7.05
CA VAL A 287 4.02 -4.68 7.20
C VAL A 287 2.74 -4.81 6.34
N PRO A 288 1.57 -4.44 6.88
CA PRO A 288 0.32 -4.54 6.12
C PRO A 288 0.26 -3.54 4.96
N VAL A 289 -0.30 -3.97 3.83
CA VAL A 289 -0.73 -3.06 2.78
C VAL A 289 -2.03 -2.42 3.23
N ARG A 290 -2.08 -1.08 3.25
CA ARG A 290 -3.23 -0.31 3.72
C ARG A 290 -4.01 0.33 2.58
N PHE A 291 -3.30 0.84 1.59
CA PHE A 291 -3.90 1.56 0.47
C PHE A 291 -3.27 1.16 -0.86
N ILE A 292 -4.05 1.36 -1.91
CA ILE A 292 -3.64 1.14 -3.29
C ILE A 292 -4.09 2.33 -4.17
N GLY A 293 -3.14 2.88 -4.94
CA GLY A 293 -3.45 3.81 -6.02
C GLY A 293 -3.87 3.02 -7.26
N THR A 294 -5.05 3.33 -7.78
CA THR A 294 -5.71 2.56 -8.85
C THR A 294 -5.72 3.28 -10.20
N GLY A 295 -5.09 4.44 -10.31
CA GLY A 295 -5.03 5.25 -11.54
C GLY A 295 -4.58 6.68 -11.27
N GLU A 296 -4.86 7.60 -12.19
CA GLU A 296 -4.33 8.98 -12.16
C GLU A 296 -5.30 10.01 -11.55
N LYS A 297 -6.61 9.74 -11.54
CA LYS A 297 -7.63 10.68 -11.02
C LYS A 297 -7.54 10.78 -9.51
N ILE A 298 -8.04 11.88 -8.94
CA ILE A 298 -8.03 12.12 -7.50
C ILE A 298 -8.80 11.05 -6.70
N GLY A 299 -9.82 10.46 -7.29
CA GLY A 299 -10.61 9.37 -6.69
C GLY A 299 -10.03 7.98 -6.90
N ASP A 300 -8.94 7.84 -7.69
CA ASP A 300 -8.33 6.54 -7.97
C ASP A 300 -7.40 6.11 -6.82
N PHE A 301 -8.00 5.87 -5.65
CA PHE A 301 -7.32 5.49 -4.42
C PHE A 301 -8.31 4.75 -3.52
N ALA A 302 -7.93 3.58 -3.07
CA ALA A 302 -8.80 2.70 -2.28
C ALA A 302 -8.07 2.12 -1.06
N LEU A 303 -8.83 1.71 -0.05
CA LEU A 303 -8.35 0.77 0.96
C LEU A 303 -7.96 -0.54 0.27
N PHE A 304 -6.88 -1.15 0.74
CA PHE A 304 -6.41 -2.41 0.15
C PHE A 304 -7.32 -3.56 0.60
N ASP A 305 -7.89 -4.25 -0.38
CA ASP A 305 -8.62 -5.50 -0.18
C ASP A 305 -7.86 -6.68 -0.79
N PRO A 306 -7.41 -7.65 0.04
CA PRO A 306 -6.62 -8.79 -0.44
C PRO A 306 -7.35 -9.67 -1.45
N VAL A 307 -8.68 -9.82 -1.32
CA VAL A 307 -9.47 -10.69 -2.22
C VAL A 307 -9.56 -10.06 -3.60
N SER A 308 -9.99 -8.80 -3.67
CA SER A 308 -10.07 -8.04 -4.92
C SER A 308 -8.70 -7.90 -5.60
N PHE A 309 -7.63 -7.77 -4.80
CA PHE A 309 -6.27 -7.72 -5.33
C PHE A 309 -5.88 -9.05 -6.01
N VAL A 310 -6.09 -10.20 -5.35
CA VAL A 310 -5.76 -11.52 -5.91
C VAL A 310 -6.64 -11.84 -7.13
N GLU A 311 -7.92 -11.48 -7.10
CA GLU A 311 -8.81 -11.63 -8.27
C GLU A 311 -8.36 -10.75 -9.44
N GLY A 312 -7.97 -9.50 -9.16
CA GLY A 312 -7.42 -8.61 -10.17
C GLY A 312 -6.09 -9.10 -10.76
N LEU A 313 -5.27 -9.78 -9.95
CA LEU A 313 -3.96 -10.30 -10.33
C LEU A 313 -4.06 -11.54 -11.22
N LEU A 314 -4.93 -12.49 -10.87
CA LEU A 314 -5.00 -13.82 -11.49
C LEU A 314 -6.19 -13.97 -12.45
N GLY A 315 -7.20 -13.13 -12.32
CA GLY A 315 -8.47 -13.28 -13.02
C GLY A 315 -9.43 -14.26 -12.33
N ASN A 316 -10.65 -14.28 -12.82
CA ASN A 316 -11.68 -15.21 -12.37
C ASN A 316 -11.47 -16.61 -12.95
#